data_2c5ad58ff6c2d1b706179ec350bb98ef
#
_entry.id   2c5ad58ff6c2d1b706179ec350bb98ef
#
_cell.length_a   1.000
_cell.length_b   1.000
_cell.length_c   1.000
_cell.angle_alpha   90.00
_cell.angle_beta   90.00
_cell.angle_gamma   90.00
#
_symmetry.space_group_name_H-M   'P 1'
#
loop_
_entity.id
_entity.type
_entity.pdbx_description
1 polymer ?
#
loop_
_entity_poly.entity_id
_entity_poly.type
_entity_poly.pdbx_seq_one_letter_code
_entity_poly.pdbx_strand_id
1 'polypeptide(L)'
;TVDILAGYAEYNGTFGKFSTRLGARYEQSWERVKFEHGQGEDFHRNYGNFVPTASFTWSMKATTNLGLSYSMRIVRPGISYLNPYRDRSNPTSVTYGNPDLDVEKSNNLNLVFNHFTPKFATNITLSQSFCNNQIYQYNFMDGAILNTTYGNIVKSRRTNLNIFANWSPSTNTRLMGNFSVGYGDMRSHELNYRNNGWSANAFMNFQQTLWWDVKWSIGAFVKTKDVDLQ
;
A
#
# COMPACT_ATOMS: atom_id res chain seq x y z
N THR A 1 -11.61 -16.02 -18.37
CA THR A 1 -10.20 -16.44 -18.24
C THR A 1 -9.29 -15.22 -18.16
N VAL A 2 -8.21 -15.32 -17.41
CA VAL A 2 -7.16 -14.30 -17.33
C VAL A 2 -5.85 -14.96 -17.68
N ASP A 3 -5.22 -14.51 -18.75
CA ASP A 3 -3.91 -14.99 -19.20
C ASP A 3 -2.88 -13.88 -18.96
N ILE A 4 -1.74 -14.21 -18.36
CA ILE A 4 -0.69 -13.25 -18.02
C ILE A 4 0.65 -13.77 -18.54
N LEU A 5 1.32 -12.96 -19.35
CA LEU A 5 2.71 -13.15 -19.71
C LEU A 5 3.56 -12.07 -19.06
N ALA A 6 4.63 -12.46 -18.37
CA ALA A 6 5.52 -11.49 -17.72
C ALA A 6 6.99 -11.87 -17.96
N GLY A 7 7.79 -10.86 -18.27
CA GLY A 7 9.24 -10.92 -18.31
C GLY A 7 9.84 -9.96 -17.28
N TYR A 8 10.93 -10.33 -16.64
CA TYR A 8 11.64 -9.44 -15.73
C TYR A 8 13.16 -9.50 -15.94
N ALA A 9 13.82 -8.40 -15.59
CA ALA A 9 15.25 -8.30 -15.54
C ALA A 9 15.65 -7.60 -14.22
N GLU A 10 16.73 -8.06 -13.62
CA GLU A 10 17.26 -7.48 -12.39
C GLU A 10 18.79 -7.36 -12.48
N TYR A 11 19.29 -6.23 -12.03
CA TYR A 11 20.70 -5.96 -11.84
C TYR A 11 21.00 -5.75 -10.37
N ASN A 12 22.00 -6.45 -9.84
CA ASN A 12 22.49 -6.30 -8.48
C ASN A 12 23.98 -5.93 -8.55
N GLY A 13 24.35 -4.83 -7.91
CA GLY A 13 25.71 -4.33 -7.86
C GLY A 13 26.13 -3.90 -6.47
N THR A 14 27.39 -4.14 -6.12
CA THR A 14 27.99 -3.66 -4.86
C THR A 14 29.30 -2.95 -5.17
N PHE A 15 29.40 -1.68 -4.73
CA PHE A 15 30.51 -0.79 -4.97
C PHE A 15 31.01 -0.23 -3.62
N GLY A 16 31.97 -0.92 -3.01
CA GLY A 16 32.46 -0.58 -1.68
C GLY A 16 31.35 -0.64 -0.62
N LYS A 17 30.95 0.52 -0.09
CA LYS A 17 29.89 0.64 0.92
C LYS A 17 28.48 0.83 0.34
N PHE A 18 28.33 0.83 -0.98
CA PHE A 18 27.06 1.04 -1.66
C PHE A 18 26.63 -0.25 -2.34
N SER A 19 25.37 -0.64 -2.09
CA SER A 19 24.71 -1.73 -2.79
C SER A 19 23.53 -1.18 -3.57
N THR A 20 23.33 -1.69 -4.79
CA THR A 20 22.27 -1.28 -5.68
C THR A 20 21.54 -2.49 -6.21
N ARG A 21 20.22 -2.39 -6.31
CA ARG A 21 19.36 -3.34 -7.03
C ARG A 21 18.43 -2.53 -7.92
N LEU A 22 18.45 -2.87 -9.21
CA LEU A 22 17.56 -2.27 -10.22
C LEU A 22 16.77 -3.40 -10.87
N GLY A 23 15.46 -3.30 -10.87
CA GLY A 23 14.58 -4.30 -11.44
C GLY A 23 13.58 -3.65 -12.38
N ALA A 24 13.23 -4.36 -13.43
CA ALA A 24 12.17 -4.00 -14.33
C ALA A 24 11.36 -5.25 -14.69
N ARG A 25 10.05 -5.16 -14.59
CA ARG A 25 9.11 -6.19 -14.99
C ARG A 25 8.14 -5.60 -16.02
N TYR A 26 7.95 -6.30 -17.11
CA TYR A 26 6.88 -6.02 -18.05
C TYR A 26 5.86 -7.14 -17.99
N GLU A 27 4.59 -6.79 -17.85
CA GLU A 27 3.47 -7.71 -17.83
C GLU A 27 2.48 -7.36 -18.93
N GLN A 28 2.10 -8.36 -19.72
CA GLN A 28 0.97 -8.30 -20.62
C GLN A 28 -0.11 -9.24 -20.11
N SER A 29 -1.31 -8.72 -19.89
CA SER A 29 -2.46 -9.52 -19.48
C SER A 29 -3.61 -9.40 -20.47
N TRP A 30 -4.30 -10.52 -20.68
CA TRP A 30 -5.50 -10.64 -21.51
C TRP A 30 -6.62 -11.17 -20.63
N GLU A 31 -7.65 -10.39 -20.48
CA GLU A 31 -8.83 -10.76 -19.71
C GLU A 31 -10.00 -10.99 -20.68
N ARG A 32 -10.59 -12.17 -20.64
CA ARG A 32 -11.77 -12.54 -21.39
C ARG A 32 -12.83 -13.02 -20.44
N VAL A 33 -13.93 -12.31 -20.39
CA VAL A 33 -15.09 -12.66 -19.58
C VAL A 33 -16.25 -13.00 -20.50
N LYS A 34 -16.82 -14.19 -20.29
CA LYS A 34 -18.03 -14.65 -20.94
C LYS A 34 -19.07 -14.89 -19.87
N PHE A 35 -20.26 -14.38 -20.08
CA PHE A 35 -21.37 -14.58 -19.18
C PHE A 35 -22.31 -15.65 -19.75
N GLU A 36 -22.48 -16.74 -19.04
CA GLU A 36 -23.48 -17.75 -19.32
C GLU A 36 -24.81 -17.30 -18.72
N HIS A 37 -25.92 -17.55 -19.43
CA HIS A 37 -27.29 -17.25 -18.98
C HIS A 37 -27.73 -15.77 -18.91
N GLY A 38 -27.13 -14.89 -19.68
CA GLY A 38 -27.66 -13.53 -19.90
C GLY A 38 -27.54 -12.55 -18.72
N GLN A 39 -26.70 -12.87 -17.71
CA GLN A 39 -26.45 -12.01 -16.55
C GLN A 39 -25.22 -11.10 -16.73
N GLY A 40 -24.88 -10.70 -17.95
CA GLY A 40 -23.75 -9.83 -18.24
C GLY A 40 -23.50 -9.71 -19.73
N GLU A 41 -22.59 -8.83 -20.11
CA GLU A 41 -22.11 -8.66 -21.48
C GLU A 41 -20.69 -9.18 -21.58
N ASP A 42 -20.40 -9.98 -22.61
CA ASP A 42 -19.07 -10.48 -22.88
C ASP A 42 -18.12 -9.31 -23.14
N PHE A 43 -16.98 -9.31 -22.49
CA PHE A 43 -15.95 -8.31 -22.73
C PHE A 43 -14.55 -8.90 -22.73
N HIS A 44 -13.62 -8.18 -23.33
CA HIS A 44 -12.20 -8.50 -23.31
C HIS A 44 -11.38 -7.23 -23.02
N ARG A 45 -10.30 -7.41 -22.28
CA ARG A 45 -9.37 -6.34 -21.93
C ARG A 45 -7.93 -6.82 -22.04
N ASN A 46 -7.08 -5.90 -22.47
CA ASN A 46 -5.64 -6.12 -22.57
C ASN A 46 -4.92 -5.02 -21.83
N TYR A 47 -4.00 -5.39 -20.93
CA TYR A 47 -3.20 -4.44 -20.17
C TYR A 47 -1.72 -4.74 -20.36
N GLY A 48 -0.98 -3.74 -20.82
CA GLY A 48 0.50 -3.76 -20.84
C GLY A 48 1.03 -2.87 -19.72
N ASN A 49 1.81 -3.43 -18.80
CA ASN A 49 2.30 -2.71 -17.63
C ASN A 49 3.80 -2.86 -17.46
N PHE A 50 4.50 -1.73 -17.34
CA PHE A 50 5.90 -1.69 -16.96
C PHE A 50 5.99 -1.36 -15.47
N VAL A 51 6.67 -2.22 -14.70
CA VAL A 51 6.73 -2.20 -13.23
C VAL A 51 8.19 -2.12 -12.79
N PRO A 52 8.74 -0.90 -12.62
CA PRO A 52 10.11 -0.70 -12.19
C PRO A 52 10.26 -0.83 -10.68
N THR A 53 11.46 -1.26 -10.26
CA THR A 53 11.92 -1.24 -8.88
C THR A 53 13.36 -0.76 -8.83
N ALA A 54 13.72 -0.02 -7.78
CA ALA A 54 15.10 0.40 -7.53
C ALA A 54 15.36 0.44 -6.03
N SER A 55 16.54 0.03 -5.60
CA SER A 55 16.98 0.24 -4.24
C SER A 55 18.49 0.51 -4.17
N PHE A 56 18.85 1.43 -3.28
CA PHE A 56 20.21 1.82 -2.96
C PHE A 56 20.40 1.71 -1.47
N THR A 57 21.47 1.08 -1.04
CA THR A 57 21.80 0.96 0.38
C THR A 57 23.25 1.42 0.59
N TRP A 58 23.42 2.35 1.51
CA TRP A 58 24.70 2.81 1.98
C TRP A 58 25.01 2.22 3.34
N SER A 59 26.01 1.34 3.40
CA SER A 59 26.56 0.74 4.63
C SER A 59 27.57 1.70 5.23
N MET A 60 27.12 2.66 6.05
CA MET A 60 27.97 3.67 6.69
C MET A 60 28.99 3.01 7.63
N LYS A 61 28.52 2.03 8.43
CA LYS A 61 29.30 1.19 9.34
C LYS A 61 28.75 -0.23 9.30
N ALA A 62 29.46 -1.19 9.84
CA ALA A 62 28.98 -2.58 9.96
C ALA A 62 27.64 -2.71 10.70
N THR A 63 27.32 -1.74 11.55
CA THR A 63 26.10 -1.71 12.38
C THR A 63 25.07 -0.68 11.93
N THR A 64 25.33 0.07 10.84
CA THR A 64 24.51 1.22 10.46
C THR A 64 24.39 1.32 8.95
N ASN A 65 23.17 1.34 8.44
CA ASN A 65 22.92 1.54 7.02
C ASN A 65 21.75 2.52 6.78
N LEU A 66 21.80 3.14 5.61
CA LEU A 66 20.74 3.99 5.08
C LEU A 66 20.33 3.43 3.71
N GLY A 67 19.06 3.14 3.54
CA GLY A 67 18.48 2.61 2.31
C GLY A 67 17.47 3.58 1.70
N LEU A 68 17.49 3.71 0.39
CA LEU A 68 16.46 4.38 -0.41
C LEU A 68 15.89 3.36 -1.39
N SER A 69 14.58 3.20 -1.42
CA SER A 69 13.95 2.28 -2.37
C SER A 69 12.73 2.90 -3.02
N TYR A 70 12.54 2.53 -4.27
CA TYR A 70 11.33 2.83 -5.05
C TYR A 70 10.76 1.54 -5.60
N SER A 71 9.45 1.38 -5.54
CA SER A 71 8.74 0.28 -6.17
C SER A 71 7.39 0.74 -6.71
N MET A 72 7.05 0.30 -7.89
CA MET A 72 5.69 0.37 -8.42
C MET A 72 4.99 -0.96 -8.19
N ARG A 73 3.69 -0.90 -7.92
CA ARG A 73 2.78 -2.05 -7.89
C ARG A 73 1.56 -1.75 -8.73
N ILE A 74 1.03 -2.78 -9.34
CA ILE A 74 -0.21 -2.71 -10.11
C ILE A 74 -1.29 -3.53 -9.44
N VAL A 75 -2.53 -3.01 -9.47
CA VAL A 75 -3.74 -3.71 -9.02
C VAL A 75 -4.71 -3.70 -10.19
N ARG A 76 -5.05 -4.88 -10.67
CA ARG A 76 -6.02 -5.05 -11.75
C ARG A 76 -7.44 -4.97 -11.20
N PRO A 77 -8.38 -4.34 -11.91
CA PRO A 77 -9.77 -4.37 -11.50
C PRO A 77 -10.29 -5.82 -11.45
N GLY A 78 -11.06 -6.14 -10.43
CA GLY A 78 -11.73 -7.44 -10.34
C GLY A 78 -12.82 -7.57 -11.41
N ILE A 79 -13.16 -8.80 -11.79
CA ILE A 79 -14.17 -9.09 -12.81
C ILE A 79 -15.51 -8.43 -12.47
N SER A 80 -15.90 -8.38 -11.19
CA SER A 80 -17.12 -7.73 -10.73
C SER A 80 -17.12 -6.22 -10.97
N TYR A 81 -15.95 -5.59 -10.96
CA TYR A 81 -15.82 -4.15 -11.23
C TYR A 81 -15.91 -3.83 -12.73
N LEU A 82 -15.61 -4.82 -13.57
CA LEU A 82 -15.63 -4.70 -15.03
C LEU A 82 -16.97 -5.10 -15.65
N ASN A 83 -17.84 -5.82 -14.90
CA ASN A 83 -19.09 -6.34 -15.44
C ASN A 83 -20.09 -5.23 -15.73
N PRO A 84 -20.42 -4.91 -17.00
CA PRO A 84 -21.34 -3.84 -17.35
C PRO A 84 -22.82 -4.19 -17.12
N TYR A 85 -23.12 -5.41 -16.71
CA TYR A 85 -24.49 -5.85 -16.43
C TYR A 85 -25.14 -4.93 -15.39
N ARG A 86 -26.33 -4.39 -15.77
CA ARG A 86 -27.12 -3.51 -14.93
C ARG A 86 -28.22 -4.29 -14.24
N ASP A 87 -28.04 -4.58 -12.96
CA ASP A 87 -29.10 -5.15 -12.14
C ASP A 87 -30.19 -4.10 -11.89
N ARG A 88 -31.37 -4.34 -12.44
CA ARG A 88 -32.57 -3.49 -12.33
C ARG A 88 -33.67 -4.12 -11.49
N SER A 89 -33.32 -5.07 -10.66
CA SER A 89 -34.25 -5.71 -9.71
C SER A 89 -34.85 -4.68 -8.72
N ASN A 90 -34.10 -3.63 -8.44
CA ASN A 90 -34.58 -2.49 -7.68
C ASN A 90 -34.89 -1.30 -8.65
N PRO A 91 -36.15 -0.79 -8.72
CA PRO A 91 -36.52 0.27 -9.63
C PRO A 91 -35.91 1.64 -9.29
N THR A 92 -35.37 1.83 -8.07
CA THR A 92 -34.82 3.10 -7.59
C THR A 92 -33.28 3.09 -7.52
N SER A 93 -32.60 1.93 -7.70
CA SER A 93 -31.18 1.84 -7.70
C SER A 93 -30.66 0.80 -8.68
N VAL A 94 -29.56 1.12 -9.36
CA VAL A 94 -28.87 0.25 -10.33
C VAL A 94 -27.42 0.21 -10.00
N THR A 95 -26.85 -1.01 -9.88
CA THR A 95 -25.42 -1.23 -9.69
C THR A 95 -24.84 -1.93 -10.92
N TYR A 96 -23.71 -1.45 -11.41
CA TYR A 96 -23.01 -2.04 -12.56
C TYR A 96 -21.52 -1.73 -12.49
N GLY A 97 -20.71 -2.61 -13.10
CA GLY A 97 -19.29 -2.39 -13.28
C GLY A 97 -18.98 -1.46 -14.46
N ASN A 98 -17.72 -1.10 -14.57
CA ASN A 98 -17.19 -0.27 -15.65
C ASN A 98 -16.12 -1.03 -16.41
N PRO A 99 -16.37 -1.50 -17.65
CA PRO A 99 -15.36 -2.22 -18.44
C PRO A 99 -14.20 -1.34 -18.88
N ASP A 100 -14.31 0.00 -18.74
CA ASP A 100 -13.27 0.96 -19.11
C ASP A 100 -12.26 1.24 -17.98
N LEU A 101 -12.33 0.51 -16.86
CA LEU A 101 -11.36 0.63 -15.79
C LEU A 101 -9.95 0.30 -16.24
N ASP A 102 -9.01 1.14 -15.83
CA ASP A 102 -7.59 0.91 -16.02
C ASP A 102 -6.96 0.25 -14.78
N VAL A 103 -5.79 -0.33 -14.94
CA VAL A 103 -5.00 -0.91 -13.86
C VAL A 103 -4.51 0.20 -12.91
N GLU A 104 -4.74 0.06 -11.61
CA GLU A 104 -4.17 0.98 -10.62
C GLU A 104 -2.65 0.86 -10.59
N LYS A 105 -1.96 2.00 -10.52
CA LYS A 105 -0.50 2.10 -10.40
C LYS A 105 -0.12 2.80 -9.11
N SER A 106 0.26 2.00 -8.11
CA SER A 106 0.70 2.48 -6.80
C SER A 106 2.22 2.56 -6.75
N ASN A 107 2.73 3.73 -6.43
CA ASN A 107 4.15 4.03 -6.32
C ASN A 107 4.53 4.18 -4.85
N ASN A 108 5.64 3.58 -4.45
CA ASN A 108 6.14 3.61 -3.08
C ASN A 108 7.61 4.01 -3.07
N LEU A 109 7.93 5.06 -2.32
CA LEU A 109 9.28 5.53 -2.05
C LEU A 109 9.54 5.38 -0.55
N ASN A 110 10.64 4.73 -0.17
CA ASN A 110 11.00 4.53 1.22
C ASN A 110 12.43 4.95 1.47
N LEU A 111 12.63 5.70 2.54
CA LEU A 111 13.94 5.99 3.13
C LEU A 111 14.01 5.24 4.47
N VAL A 112 14.99 4.36 4.62
CA VAL A 112 15.11 3.45 5.76
C VAL A 112 16.47 3.63 6.40
N PHE A 113 16.48 4.00 7.67
CA PHE A 113 17.68 4.04 8.50
C PHE A 113 17.64 2.88 9.48
N ASN A 114 18.72 2.08 9.49
CA ASN A 114 18.90 0.99 10.43
C ASN A 114 20.18 1.20 11.25
N HIS A 115 20.04 1.02 12.54
CA HIS A 115 21.18 0.93 13.44
C HIS A 115 21.00 -0.24 14.39
N PHE A 116 22.04 -1.07 14.52
CA PHE A 116 22.00 -2.26 15.35
C PHE A 116 23.29 -2.41 16.15
N THR A 117 23.14 -2.50 17.46
CA THR A 117 24.19 -2.91 18.41
C THR A 117 23.60 -3.93 19.39
N PRO A 118 24.41 -4.66 20.17
CA PRO A 118 23.88 -5.60 21.16
C PRO A 118 22.95 -4.99 22.19
N LYS A 119 23.10 -3.68 22.47
CA LYS A 119 22.28 -2.96 23.48
C LYS A 119 21.20 -2.09 22.89
N PHE A 120 21.30 -1.72 21.61
CA PHE A 120 20.34 -0.81 20.98
C PHE A 120 20.16 -1.16 19.50
N ALA A 121 18.90 -1.34 19.10
CA ALA A 121 18.50 -1.52 17.72
C ALA A 121 17.38 -0.53 17.37
N THR A 122 17.49 0.10 16.21
CA THR A 122 16.43 0.97 15.70
C THR A 122 16.26 0.82 14.18
N ASN A 123 15.03 0.91 13.74
CA ASN A 123 14.65 1.06 12.35
C ASN A 123 13.76 2.31 12.25
N ILE A 124 14.16 3.24 11.41
CA ILE A 124 13.38 4.45 11.09
C ILE A 124 13.06 4.40 9.61
N THR A 125 11.78 4.39 9.28
CA THR A 125 11.30 4.33 7.91
C THR A 125 10.40 5.53 7.62
N LEU A 126 10.80 6.34 6.65
CA LEU A 126 9.95 7.37 6.03
C LEU A 126 9.45 6.81 4.69
N SER A 127 8.13 6.66 4.58
CA SER A 127 7.47 6.13 3.40
C SER A 127 6.60 7.19 2.74
N GLN A 128 6.67 7.27 1.41
CA GLN A 128 5.74 8.04 0.60
C GLN A 128 5.08 7.11 -0.40
N SER A 129 3.77 6.92 -0.32
CA SER A 129 3.00 6.21 -1.32
C SER A 129 2.06 7.15 -2.07
N PHE A 130 1.87 6.90 -3.38
CA PHE A 130 0.91 7.65 -4.18
C PHE A 130 0.35 6.80 -5.32
N CYS A 131 -0.95 6.97 -5.55
CA CYS A 131 -1.69 6.42 -6.66
C CYS A 131 -2.52 7.55 -7.29
N ASN A 132 -2.43 7.71 -8.62
CA ASN A 132 -3.13 8.78 -9.33
C ASN A 132 -4.41 8.31 -10.03
N ASN A 133 -4.66 7.01 -10.06
CA ASN A 133 -5.76 6.37 -10.78
C ASN A 133 -6.37 5.22 -9.96
N GLN A 134 -6.57 5.43 -8.67
CA GLN A 134 -7.18 4.44 -7.79
C GLN A 134 -8.62 4.21 -8.18
N ILE A 135 -9.01 2.94 -8.26
CA ILE A 135 -10.38 2.53 -8.54
C ILE A 135 -11.22 2.79 -7.29
N TYR A 136 -12.33 3.47 -7.48
CA TYR A 136 -13.25 3.77 -6.39
C TYR A 136 -14.69 3.57 -6.85
N GLN A 137 -15.52 3.03 -5.95
CA GLN A 137 -16.97 2.95 -6.15
C GLN A 137 -17.59 4.31 -5.84
N TYR A 138 -18.47 4.78 -6.71
CA TYR A 138 -19.16 6.04 -6.50
C TYR A 138 -20.63 5.96 -6.95
N ASN A 139 -21.40 6.86 -6.41
CA ASN A 139 -22.84 6.94 -6.65
C ASN A 139 -23.19 8.28 -7.30
N PHE A 140 -24.14 8.25 -8.22
CA PHE A 140 -24.72 9.45 -8.80
C PHE A 140 -26.19 9.23 -9.13
N MET A 141 -26.98 10.33 -9.16
CA MET A 141 -28.38 10.30 -9.53
C MET A 141 -28.54 10.52 -11.03
N ASP A 142 -29.31 9.65 -11.68
CA ASP A 142 -29.82 9.84 -13.04
C ASP A 142 -31.32 9.87 -12.98
N GLY A 143 -31.89 11.09 -12.99
CA GLY A 143 -33.29 11.32 -12.64
C GLY A 143 -33.59 10.88 -11.21
N ALA A 144 -34.53 9.94 -11.05
CA ALA A 144 -34.91 9.36 -9.75
C ALA A 144 -34.15 8.04 -9.41
N ILE A 145 -33.20 7.62 -10.24
CA ILE A 145 -32.45 6.34 -10.07
C ILE A 145 -31.07 6.62 -9.52
N LEU A 146 -30.76 5.97 -8.41
CA LEU A 146 -29.41 5.96 -7.86
C LEU A 146 -28.52 4.96 -8.63
N ASN A 147 -27.49 5.45 -9.31
CA ASN A 147 -26.53 4.63 -10.01
C ASN A 147 -25.28 4.43 -9.14
N THR A 148 -24.82 3.19 -9.04
CA THR A 148 -23.57 2.81 -8.36
C THR A 148 -22.64 2.16 -9.38
N THR A 149 -21.45 2.71 -9.55
CA THR A 149 -20.43 2.19 -10.48
C THR A 149 -19.00 2.44 -9.99
N TYR A 150 -18.01 2.11 -10.81
CA TYR A 150 -16.60 2.21 -10.49
C TYR A 150 -15.86 3.10 -11.49
N GLY A 151 -14.84 3.81 -11.03
CA GLY A 151 -13.98 4.64 -11.87
C GLY A 151 -12.57 4.77 -11.30
N ASN A 152 -11.59 5.02 -12.16
CA ASN A 152 -10.22 5.39 -11.77
C ASN A 152 -10.14 6.88 -11.38
N ILE A 153 -10.98 7.30 -10.43
CA ILE A 153 -11.31 8.71 -10.15
C ILE A 153 -10.63 9.27 -8.90
N VAL A 154 -9.92 8.44 -8.14
CA VAL A 154 -9.28 8.85 -6.88
C VAL A 154 -7.77 8.98 -7.05
N LYS A 155 -7.24 10.09 -6.54
CA LYS A 155 -5.81 10.31 -6.33
C LYS A 155 -5.53 10.22 -4.84
N SER A 156 -4.66 9.30 -4.44
CA SER A 156 -4.28 9.11 -3.05
C SER A 156 -2.79 9.38 -2.86
N ARG A 157 -2.45 10.02 -1.74
CA ARG A 157 -1.08 10.23 -1.27
C ARG A 157 -1.03 9.94 0.21
N ARG A 158 -0.02 9.21 0.63
CA ARG A 158 0.20 8.93 2.05
C ARG A 158 1.69 9.04 2.37
N THR A 159 2.01 9.89 3.32
CA THR A 159 3.35 9.98 3.92
C THR A 159 3.28 9.34 5.29
N ASN A 160 4.18 8.44 5.63
CA ASN A 160 4.21 7.77 6.90
C ASN A 160 5.64 7.69 7.45
N LEU A 161 5.82 8.10 8.71
CA LEU A 161 7.04 7.91 9.48
C LEU A 161 6.80 6.79 10.49
N ASN A 162 7.62 5.74 10.41
CA ASN A 162 7.63 4.66 11.38
C ASN A 162 8.98 4.62 12.10
N ILE A 163 8.96 4.54 13.42
CA ILE A 163 10.14 4.44 14.26
C ILE A 163 9.97 3.22 15.16
N PHE A 164 10.81 2.24 14.95
CA PHE A 164 10.98 1.11 15.87
C PHE A 164 12.28 1.28 16.64
N ALA A 165 12.23 1.04 17.95
CA ALA A 165 13.42 1.00 18.82
C ALA A 165 13.33 -0.15 19.81
N ASN A 166 14.46 -0.78 20.05
CA ASN A 166 14.62 -1.80 21.07
C ASN A 166 15.92 -1.48 21.83
N TRP A 167 15.81 -1.21 23.12
CA TRP A 167 16.92 -0.86 23.98
C TRP A 167 17.03 -1.82 25.15
N SER A 168 18.19 -2.43 25.29
CA SER A 168 18.54 -3.37 26.36
C SER A 168 19.77 -2.84 27.12
N PRO A 169 19.56 -1.90 28.07
CA PRO A 169 20.68 -1.31 28.84
C PRO A 169 21.42 -2.34 29.68
N SER A 170 20.72 -3.38 30.11
CA SER A 170 21.27 -4.52 30.84
C SER A 170 20.71 -5.84 30.31
N THR A 171 21.24 -6.96 30.77
CA THR A 171 20.73 -8.30 30.47
C THR A 171 19.31 -8.54 31.02
N ASN A 172 18.94 -7.79 32.03
CA ASN A 172 17.67 -7.95 32.77
C ASN A 172 16.60 -6.95 32.37
N THR A 173 16.96 -5.90 31.60
CA THR A 173 16.04 -4.80 31.26
C THR A 173 15.94 -4.66 29.75
N ARG A 174 14.72 -4.61 29.26
CA ARG A 174 14.43 -4.37 27.83
C ARG A 174 13.27 -3.39 27.68
N LEU A 175 13.46 -2.38 26.87
CA LEU A 175 12.44 -1.44 26.41
C LEU A 175 12.30 -1.56 24.89
N MET A 176 11.08 -1.82 24.43
CA MET A 176 10.77 -1.90 23.02
C MET A 176 9.62 -0.97 22.71
N GLY A 177 9.71 -0.25 21.60
CA GLY A 177 8.65 0.64 21.15
C GLY A 177 8.54 0.68 19.64
N ASN A 178 7.31 0.96 19.19
CA ASN A 178 7.01 1.30 17.80
C ASN A 178 6.12 2.55 17.83
N PHE A 179 6.49 3.54 17.04
CA PHE A 179 5.74 4.76 16.84
C PHE A 179 5.54 4.96 15.34
N SER A 180 4.31 5.22 14.93
CA SER A 180 3.98 5.52 13.55
C SER A 180 3.09 6.76 13.50
N VAL A 181 3.43 7.69 12.62
CA VAL A 181 2.61 8.86 12.29
C VAL A 181 2.51 8.99 10.78
N GLY A 182 1.30 9.19 10.30
CA GLY A 182 1.03 9.31 8.88
C GLY A 182 0.11 10.48 8.57
N TYR A 183 0.30 11.05 7.38
CA TYR A 183 -0.61 12.01 6.78
C TYR A 183 -1.14 11.42 5.47
N GLY A 184 -2.46 11.32 5.35
CA GLY A 184 -3.17 10.90 4.15
C GLY A 184 -3.86 12.07 3.47
N ASP A 185 -3.83 12.10 2.13
CA ASP A 185 -4.60 13.02 1.29
C ASP A 185 -5.21 12.21 0.15
N MET A 186 -6.53 12.12 0.13
CA MET A 186 -7.32 11.46 -0.90
C MET A 186 -8.24 12.48 -1.55
N ARG A 187 -8.27 12.50 -2.88
CA ARG A 187 -9.08 13.46 -3.64
C ARG A 187 -9.66 12.85 -4.90
N SER A 188 -10.88 13.21 -5.21
CA SER A 188 -11.53 12.94 -6.49
C SER A 188 -12.00 14.27 -7.09
N HIS A 189 -11.58 14.51 -8.32
CA HIS A 189 -12.02 15.69 -9.09
C HIS A 189 -13.45 15.51 -9.59
N GLU A 190 -13.78 14.29 -9.99
CA GLU A 190 -15.09 13.91 -10.53
C GLU A 190 -16.19 14.02 -9.47
N LEU A 191 -15.86 13.65 -8.23
CA LEU A 191 -16.80 13.75 -7.10
C LEU A 191 -16.72 15.10 -6.39
N ASN A 192 -15.83 15.99 -6.81
CA ASN A 192 -15.51 17.24 -6.10
C ASN A 192 -15.31 17.04 -4.60
N TYR A 193 -14.57 16.01 -4.24
CA TYR A 193 -14.39 15.60 -2.86
C TYR A 193 -12.91 15.43 -2.51
N ARG A 194 -12.54 15.87 -1.32
CA ARG A 194 -11.22 15.69 -0.75
C ARG A 194 -11.33 15.38 0.74
N ASN A 195 -10.60 14.36 1.18
CA ASN A 195 -10.39 14.07 2.58
C ASN A 195 -8.90 13.96 2.88
N ASN A 196 -8.48 14.55 3.98
CA ASN A 196 -7.09 14.48 4.43
C ASN A 196 -7.02 14.54 5.96
N GLY A 197 -5.94 14.02 6.51
CA GLY A 197 -5.76 14.06 7.94
C GLY A 197 -4.55 13.27 8.41
N TRP A 198 -4.32 13.36 9.71
CA TRP A 198 -3.26 12.67 10.42
C TRP A 198 -3.78 11.40 11.06
N SER A 199 -2.96 10.37 11.04
CA SER A 199 -3.15 9.16 11.83
C SER A 199 -1.88 8.85 12.59
N ALA A 200 -2.00 8.34 13.81
CA ALA A 200 -0.86 7.95 14.62
C ALA A 200 -1.18 6.69 15.40
N ASN A 201 -0.18 5.86 15.60
CA ASN A 201 -0.23 4.76 16.53
C ASN A 201 1.10 4.67 17.28
N ALA A 202 1.04 4.21 18.53
CA ALA A 202 2.20 3.99 19.36
C ALA A 202 2.00 2.70 20.15
N PHE A 203 3.07 1.91 20.22
CA PHE A 203 3.16 0.75 21.08
C PHE A 203 4.45 0.83 21.88
N MET A 204 4.37 0.55 23.16
CA MET A 204 5.54 0.44 24.04
C MET A 204 5.42 -0.83 24.88
N ASN A 205 6.54 -1.49 25.11
CA ASN A 205 6.64 -2.62 26.02
C ASN A 205 7.92 -2.51 26.84
N PHE A 206 7.79 -2.58 28.14
CA PHE A 206 8.89 -2.64 29.09
C PHE A 206 8.95 -4.04 29.70
N GLN A 207 10.13 -4.66 29.73
CA GLN A 207 10.37 -5.95 30.32
C GLN A 207 11.53 -5.86 31.33
N GLN A 208 11.34 -6.46 32.51
CA GLN A 208 12.32 -6.53 33.56
C GLN A 208 12.40 -7.96 34.09
N THR A 209 13.60 -8.53 34.13
CA THR A 209 13.87 -9.77 34.88
C THR A 209 14.29 -9.37 36.28
N LEU A 210 13.56 -9.83 37.27
CA LEU A 210 13.81 -9.61 38.71
C LEU A 210 14.71 -10.75 39.23
N TRP A 211 14.99 -10.73 40.54
CA TRP A 211 15.66 -11.83 41.23
C TRP A 211 14.80 -13.12 41.11
N TRP A 212 15.42 -14.26 41.17
CA TRP A 212 14.82 -15.59 40.95
C TRP A 212 14.25 -15.81 39.55
N ASP A 213 14.79 -15.12 38.52
CA ASP A 213 14.36 -15.23 37.13
C ASP A 213 12.87 -14.91 36.87
N VAL A 214 12.22 -14.20 37.78
CA VAL A 214 10.86 -13.71 37.58
C VAL A 214 10.86 -12.63 36.53
N LYS A 215 10.14 -12.86 35.42
CA LYS A 215 10.00 -11.91 34.32
C LYS A 215 8.72 -11.12 34.48
N TRP A 216 8.85 -9.81 34.45
CA TRP A 216 7.76 -8.88 34.50
C TRP A 216 7.73 -8.03 33.23
N SER A 217 6.53 -7.79 32.66
CA SER A 217 6.38 -6.93 31.50
C SER A 217 5.11 -6.09 31.58
N ILE A 218 5.18 -4.87 31.08
CA ILE A 218 4.05 -3.96 30.90
C ILE A 218 4.08 -3.40 29.49
N GLY A 219 2.91 -3.38 28.84
CA GLY A 219 2.76 -2.83 27.50
C GLY A 219 1.59 -1.87 27.42
N ALA A 220 1.71 -0.88 26.55
CA ALA A 220 0.66 0.08 26.24
C ALA A 220 0.55 0.24 24.72
N PHE A 221 -0.67 0.46 24.24
CA PHE A 221 -0.98 0.71 22.84
C PHE A 221 -1.98 1.86 22.72
N VAL A 222 -1.71 2.78 21.80
CA VAL A 222 -2.60 3.89 21.44
C VAL A 222 -2.69 3.98 19.92
N LYS A 223 -3.91 4.19 19.42
CA LYS A 223 -4.16 4.39 17.98
C LYS A 223 -5.21 5.50 17.79
N THR A 224 -4.97 6.39 16.84
CA THR A 224 -5.97 7.35 16.34
C THR A 224 -6.82 6.72 15.23
N LYS A 225 -7.86 7.42 14.76
CA LYS A 225 -8.61 7.01 13.58
C LYS A 225 -7.73 7.11 12.32
N ASP A 226 -7.94 6.20 11.38
CA ASP A 226 -7.35 6.29 10.05
C ASP A 226 -8.15 7.29 9.19
N VAL A 227 -7.49 7.82 8.15
CA VAL A 227 -8.11 8.72 7.17
C VAL A 227 -8.56 7.87 5.98
N ASP A 228 -9.84 7.86 5.71
CA ASP A 228 -10.47 7.24 4.54
C ASP A 228 -11.29 8.26 3.76
N LEU A 229 -11.76 7.95 2.55
CA LEU A 229 -12.54 8.87 1.72
C LEU A 229 -14.00 9.03 2.19
N GLN A 230 -14.44 8.20 3.15
CA GLN A 230 -15.78 8.25 3.74
C GLN A 230 -15.73 8.77 5.17
#